data_a940dff7f184da53bf2a54e42bbd61c2
#
_entry.id   a940dff7f184da53bf2a54e42bbd61c2
#
_cell.length_a   1.000
_cell.length_b   1.000
_cell.length_c   1.000
_cell.angle_alpha   90.00
_cell.angle_beta   90.00
_cell.angle_gamma   90.00
#
_symmetry.space_group_name_H-M   'P 1'
#
loop_
_entity.id
_entity.type
_entity.pdbx_description
1 polymer ?
#
loop_
_entity_poly.entity_id
_entity_poly.type
_entity_poly.pdbx_seq_one_letter_code
_entity_poly.pdbx_strand_id
1 'polypeptide(L)'
;MSVVLTLGFFGCGSSKETESLPAEERYAEAMSKFNHENYLEAAEDFKTVTVQYPGSSFADSAQFFIGECRFRREEFILAGSEYDLLVRTMPSSPLVVKARYMKALSNYELSPKSELDQKFTKEAIDDFQTFIEYYPADSLAKIAAARIVELNNKMAKKEYDNGKLYLRLEYYKSAIAYFDLVLDRYHDSDYADDALLGKALALRGRHDYTAALDAINLFFQKYPSSVLKNDAETLKSNIEADIAAPKPVLKKPVGLSTNTAQ
;
A
#
# COMPACT_ATOMS: atom_id res chain seq x y z
N MET A 1 27.23 -86.66 -22.27
CA MET A 1 26.26 -85.65 -22.51
C MET A 1 26.67 -84.40 -21.69
N SER A 2 27.39 -83.43 -22.35
CA SER A 2 27.85 -82.26 -21.68
C SER A 2 26.89 -81.10 -22.06
N VAL A 3 26.28 -80.50 -21.07
CA VAL A 3 25.41 -79.35 -21.21
C VAL A 3 26.27 -78.10 -21.05
N VAL A 4 26.43 -77.30 -22.12
CA VAL A 4 27.10 -76.02 -22.10
C VAL A 4 26.06 -74.94 -21.75
N LEU A 5 26.25 -74.33 -20.58
CA LEU A 5 25.43 -73.24 -20.10
C LEU A 5 26.02 -71.90 -20.61
N THR A 6 25.36 -71.27 -21.60
CA THR A 6 25.75 -69.94 -22.10
C THR A 6 25.11 -68.86 -21.19
N LEU A 7 25.99 -68.17 -20.40
CA LEU A 7 25.60 -66.92 -19.70
C LEU A 7 25.53 -65.78 -20.71
N GLY A 8 24.32 -65.28 -20.94
CA GLY A 8 24.10 -64.03 -21.67
C GLY A 8 24.45 -62.83 -20.83
N PHE A 9 25.43 -62.04 -21.22
CA PHE A 9 25.70 -60.71 -20.63
C PHE A 9 24.63 -59.75 -21.10
N PHE A 10 23.74 -59.36 -20.20
CA PHE A 10 22.89 -58.20 -20.38
C PHE A 10 23.75 -56.94 -20.27
N GLY A 11 23.99 -56.27 -21.39
CA GLY A 11 24.65 -54.99 -21.43
C GLY A 11 23.80 -53.94 -20.71
N CYS A 12 24.38 -53.31 -19.68
CA CYS A 12 23.87 -52.12 -19.05
C CYS A 12 23.73 -51.02 -20.12
N GLY A 13 22.51 -50.61 -20.40
CA GLY A 13 22.25 -49.46 -21.26
C GLY A 13 22.86 -48.21 -20.59
N SER A 14 23.86 -47.65 -21.23
CA SER A 14 24.37 -46.32 -20.93
C SER A 14 23.22 -45.33 -20.99
N SER A 15 22.75 -44.87 -19.82
CA SER A 15 21.97 -43.64 -19.76
C SER A 15 22.85 -42.56 -20.34
N LYS A 16 22.47 -42.02 -21.49
CA LYS A 16 23.04 -40.75 -21.99
C LYS A 16 22.82 -39.73 -20.87
N GLU A 17 23.92 -39.37 -20.16
CA GLU A 17 23.93 -38.14 -19.42
C GLU A 17 23.54 -37.06 -20.40
N THR A 18 22.38 -36.48 -20.23
CA THR A 18 21.96 -35.29 -20.94
C THR A 18 22.95 -34.21 -20.51
N GLU A 19 23.93 -33.93 -21.38
CA GLU A 19 24.95 -32.91 -21.16
C GLU A 19 24.17 -31.62 -20.80
N SER A 20 24.30 -31.16 -19.54
CA SER A 20 23.60 -29.96 -19.08
C SER A 20 24.19 -28.77 -19.83
N LEU A 21 23.33 -28.03 -20.53
CA LEU A 21 23.75 -26.81 -21.22
C LEU A 21 24.51 -25.90 -20.27
N PRO A 22 25.61 -25.23 -20.75
CA PRO A 22 26.29 -24.21 -19.95
C PRO A 22 25.35 -23.12 -19.43
N ALA A 23 25.70 -22.47 -18.30
CA ALA A 23 24.90 -21.41 -17.70
C ALA A 23 24.52 -20.30 -18.69
N GLU A 24 25.45 -19.92 -19.56
CA GLU A 24 25.25 -18.89 -20.58
C GLU A 24 24.17 -19.31 -21.60
N GLU A 25 24.26 -20.51 -22.14
CA GLU A 25 23.31 -21.03 -23.12
C GLU A 25 21.91 -21.18 -22.49
N ARG A 26 21.84 -21.69 -21.26
CA ARG A 26 20.56 -21.81 -20.51
C ARG A 26 19.95 -20.45 -20.25
N TYR A 27 20.75 -19.46 -19.86
CA TYR A 27 20.31 -18.08 -19.68
C TYR A 27 19.80 -17.47 -20.99
N ALA A 28 20.53 -17.70 -22.11
CA ALA A 28 20.12 -17.20 -23.42
C ALA A 28 18.79 -17.82 -23.92
N GLU A 29 18.57 -19.12 -23.68
CA GLU A 29 17.28 -19.77 -23.94
C GLU A 29 16.15 -19.15 -23.12
N ALA A 30 16.36 -18.94 -21.81
CA ALA A 30 15.41 -18.28 -20.93
C ALA A 30 15.07 -16.87 -21.40
N MET A 31 16.07 -16.08 -21.79
CA MET A 31 15.90 -14.74 -22.36
C MET A 31 15.11 -14.76 -23.67
N SER A 32 15.38 -15.75 -24.54
CA SER A 32 14.62 -15.93 -25.77
C SER A 32 13.12 -16.16 -25.48
N LYS A 33 12.80 -17.05 -24.53
CA LYS A 33 11.43 -17.30 -24.10
C LYS A 33 10.79 -16.06 -23.47
N PHE A 34 11.54 -15.34 -22.64
CA PHE A 34 11.09 -14.08 -22.04
C PHE A 34 10.71 -13.04 -23.10
N ASN A 35 11.54 -12.87 -24.11
CA ASN A 35 11.32 -11.93 -25.21
C ASN A 35 10.13 -12.34 -26.12
N HIS A 36 9.76 -13.61 -26.13
CA HIS A 36 8.54 -14.13 -26.80
C HIS A 36 7.33 -14.19 -25.86
N GLU A 37 7.42 -13.56 -24.68
CA GLU A 37 6.35 -13.50 -23.67
C GLU A 37 5.96 -14.85 -23.05
N ASN A 38 6.76 -15.89 -23.27
CA ASN A 38 6.59 -17.21 -22.66
C ASN A 38 7.13 -17.20 -21.23
N TYR A 39 6.55 -16.34 -20.39
CA TYR A 39 7.06 -16.03 -19.06
C TYR A 39 7.10 -17.21 -18.09
N LEU A 40 6.17 -18.17 -18.22
CA LEU A 40 6.17 -19.36 -17.35
C LEU A 40 7.42 -20.20 -17.60
N GLU A 41 7.66 -20.58 -18.86
CA GLU A 41 8.81 -21.42 -19.24
C GLU A 41 10.13 -20.67 -19.06
N ALA A 42 10.16 -19.35 -19.34
CA ALA A 42 11.31 -18.52 -19.08
C ALA A 42 11.70 -18.53 -17.58
N ALA A 43 10.73 -18.43 -16.69
CA ALA A 43 10.96 -18.47 -15.24
C ALA A 43 11.55 -19.82 -14.79
N GLU A 44 11.11 -20.94 -15.38
CA GLU A 44 11.65 -22.27 -15.09
C GLU A 44 13.11 -22.41 -15.53
N ASP A 45 13.44 -21.91 -16.74
CA ASP A 45 14.81 -21.92 -17.23
C ASP A 45 15.72 -21.00 -16.43
N PHE A 46 15.28 -19.78 -16.10
CA PHE A 46 16.04 -18.88 -15.19
C PHE A 46 16.25 -19.53 -13.82
N LYS A 47 15.24 -20.22 -13.28
CA LYS A 47 15.39 -20.96 -12.03
C LYS A 47 16.41 -22.08 -12.13
N THR A 48 16.51 -22.74 -13.28
CA THR A 48 17.55 -23.73 -13.54
C THR A 48 18.93 -23.07 -13.47
N VAL A 49 19.12 -21.88 -14.03
CA VAL A 49 20.38 -21.12 -13.92
C VAL A 49 20.72 -20.82 -12.46
N THR A 50 19.77 -20.32 -11.67
CA THR A 50 20.03 -19.96 -10.27
C THR A 50 20.33 -21.15 -9.38
N VAL A 51 19.74 -22.31 -9.66
CA VAL A 51 19.90 -23.54 -8.84
C VAL A 51 21.13 -24.34 -9.25
N GLN A 52 21.37 -24.53 -10.55
CA GLN A 52 22.46 -25.37 -11.02
C GLN A 52 23.79 -24.59 -11.16
N TYR A 53 23.72 -23.28 -11.35
CA TYR A 53 24.89 -22.43 -11.59
C TYR A 53 24.90 -21.17 -10.68
N PRO A 54 24.79 -21.33 -9.33
CA PRO A 54 24.63 -20.19 -8.43
C PRO A 54 25.84 -19.25 -8.38
N GLY A 55 27.01 -19.72 -8.82
CA GLY A 55 28.25 -18.93 -8.92
C GLY A 55 28.51 -18.33 -10.31
N SER A 56 27.60 -18.50 -11.27
CA SER A 56 27.77 -17.92 -12.60
C SER A 56 27.52 -16.41 -12.61
N SER A 57 28.11 -15.72 -13.59
CA SER A 57 27.85 -14.30 -13.83
C SER A 57 26.41 -13.99 -14.28
N PHE A 58 25.61 -15.01 -14.51
CA PHE A 58 24.21 -14.90 -14.91
C PHE A 58 23.22 -15.14 -13.77
N ALA A 59 23.69 -15.59 -12.59
CA ALA A 59 22.82 -16.03 -11.50
C ALA A 59 21.95 -14.87 -10.95
N ASP A 60 22.53 -13.68 -10.78
CA ASP A 60 21.80 -12.51 -10.28
C ASP A 60 20.79 -11.99 -11.32
N SER A 61 21.18 -11.92 -12.59
CA SER A 61 20.29 -11.56 -13.68
C SER A 61 19.16 -12.58 -13.83
N ALA A 62 19.45 -13.87 -13.74
CA ALA A 62 18.43 -14.91 -13.79
C ALA A 62 17.43 -14.77 -12.63
N GLN A 63 17.93 -14.54 -11.40
CA GLN A 63 17.05 -14.30 -10.25
C GLN A 63 16.15 -13.07 -10.44
N PHE A 64 16.70 -11.99 -10.98
CA PHE A 64 15.94 -10.79 -11.31
C PHE A 64 14.85 -11.08 -12.35
N PHE A 65 15.18 -11.80 -13.41
CA PHE A 65 14.23 -12.13 -14.48
C PHE A 65 13.16 -13.16 -14.06
N ILE A 66 13.40 -14.01 -13.05
CA ILE A 66 12.32 -14.78 -12.44
C ILE A 66 11.26 -13.82 -11.86
N GLY A 67 11.69 -12.78 -11.14
CA GLY A 67 10.79 -11.73 -10.65
C GLY A 67 10.05 -11.01 -11.77
N GLU A 68 10.75 -10.64 -12.86
CA GLU A 68 10.13 -10.01 -14.04
C GLU A 68 9.08 -10.92 -14.71
N CYS A 69 9.36 -12.23 -14.84
CA CYS A 69 8.39 -13.20 -15.37
C CYS A 69 7.13 -13.25 -14.51
N ARG A 70 7.29 -13.32 -13.19
CA ARG A 70 6.17 -13.31 -12.25
C ARG A 70 5.38 -12.00 -12.34
N PHE A 71 6.08 -10.86 -12.39
CA PHE A 71 5.47 -9.55 -12.51
C PHE A 71 4.63 -9.40 -13.80
N ARG A 72 5.17 -9.84 -14.94
CA ARG A 72 4.47 -9.82 -16.23
C ARG A 72 3.24 -10.72 -16.28
N ARG A 73 3.19 -11.73 -15.41
CA ARG A 73 2.05 -12.61 -15.22
C ARG A 73 1.07 -12.12 -14.15
N GLU A 74 1.29 -10.89 -13.64
CA GLU A 74 0.49 -10.30 -12.54
C GLU A 74 0.53 -11.12 -11.23
N GLU A 75 1.52 -11.99 -11.08
CA GLU A 75 1.78 -12.78 -9.87
C GLU A 75 2.59 -11.94 -8.87
N PHE A 76 2.07 -10.77 -8.50
CA PHE A 76 2.82 -9.71 -7.79
C PHE A 76 3.36 -10.16 -6.42
N ILE A 77 2.65 -11.02 -5.67
CA ILE A 77 3.15 -11.56 -4.40
C ILE A 77 4.43 -12.38 -4.63
N LEU A 78 4.43 -13.22 -5.66
CA LEU A 78 5.59 -14.04 -6.01
C LEU A 78 6.70 -13.16 -6.56
N ALA A 79 6.39 -12.22 -7.43
CA ALA A 79 7.36 -11.26 -7.98
C ALA A 79 8.10 -10.51 -6.85
N GLY A 80 7.36 -9.94 -5.90
CA GLY A 80 7.93 -9.26 -4.74
C GLY A 80 8.88 -10.16 -3.94
N SER A 81 8.50 -11.46 -3.76
CA SER A 81 9.33 -12.44 -3.07
C SER A 81 10.62 -12.76 -3.81
N GLU A 82 10.59 -12.87 -5.16
CA GLU A 82 11.77 -13.13 -5.97
C GLU A 82 12.75 -11.95 -5.99
N TYR A 83 12.24 -10.71 -6.05
CA TYR A 83 13.06 -9.51 -5.93
C TYR A 83 13.70 -9.38 -4.53
N ASP A 84 12.95 -9.66 -3.48
CA ASP A 84 13.46 -9.68 -2.10
C ASP A 84 14.53 -10.76 -1.91
N LEU A 85 14.34 -11.93 -2.54
CA LEU A 85 15.34 -13.01 -2.54
C LEU A 85 16.67 -12.53 -3.15
N LEU A 86 16.65 -11.86 -4.29
CA LEU A 86 17.85 -11.27 -4.90
C LEU A 86 18.54 -10.30 -3.94
N VAL A 87 17.79 -9.37 -3.36
CA VAL A 87 18.32 -8.35 -2.44
C VAL A 87 19.01 -8.99 -1.23
N ARG A 88 18.46 -10.09 -0.69
CA ARG A 88 19.00 -10.76 0.50
C ARG A 88 20.17 -11.69 0.20
N THR A 89 20.11 -12.40 -0.93
CA THR A 89 21.10 -13.44 -1.24
C THR A 89 22.26 -12.95 -2.09
N MET A 90 22.07 -11.87 -2.84
CA MET A 90 23.05 -11.30 -3.78
C MET A 90 23.24 -9.78 -3.57
N PRO A 91 23.59 -9.32 -2.36
CA PRO A 91 23.59 -7.89 -2.00
C PRO A 91 24.62 -7.06 -2.76
N SER A 92 25.63 -7.70 -3.40
CA SER A 92 26.64 -7.04 -4.24
C SER A 92 26.21 -6.91 -5.72
N SER A 93 25.07 -7.46 -6.10
CA SER A 93 24.58 -7.37 -7.48
C SER A 93 24.22 -5.92 -7.84
N PRO A 94 24.55 -5.46 -9.05
CA PRO A 94 24.14 -4.16 -9.56
C PRO A 94 22.60 -4.07 -9.72
N LEU A 95 21.91 -5.21 -9.73
CA LEU A 95 20.46 -5.28 -9.87
C LEU A 95 19.69 -5.05 -8.56
N VAL A 96 20.39 -4.98 -7.41
CA VAL A 96 19.77 -4.76 -6.09
C VAL A 96 18.92 -3.48 -6.07
N VAL A 97 19.41 -2.39 -6.65
CA VAL A 97 18.68 -1.12 -6.72
C VAL A 97 17.32 -1.32 -7.42
N LYS A 98 17.39 -1.90 -8.63
CA LYS A 98 16.18 -2.16 -9.43
C LYS A 98 15.25 -3.17 -8.75
N ALA A 99 15.79 -4.22 -8.12
CA ALA A 99 15.01 -5.25 -7.43
C ALA A 99 14.25 -4.67 -6.23
N ARG A 100 14.86 -3.76 -5.43
CA ARG A 100 14.16 -3.06 -4.34
C ARG A 100 12.99 -2.23 -4.85
N TYR A 101 13.19 -1.49 -5.94
CA TYR A 101 12.12 -0.73 -6.55
C TYR A 101 10.99 -1.64 -7.08
N MET A 102 11.33 -2.74 -7.75
CA MET A 102 10.35 -3.68 -8.31
C MET A 102 9.57 -4.44 -7.22
N LYS A 103 10.21 -4.71 -6.06
CA LYS A 103 9.51 -5.22 -4.87
C LYS A 103 8.43 -4.22 -4.40
N ALA A 104 8.81 -2.95 -4.24
CA ALA A 104 7.86 -1.90 -3.85
C ALA A 104 6.73 -1.75 -4.88
N LEU A 105 7.07 -1.81 -6.18
CA LEU A 105 6.09 -1.76 -7.26
C LEU A 105 5.14 -2.96 -7.24
N SER A 106 5.63 -4.16 -6.89
CA SER A 106 4.77 -5.34 -6.74
C SER A 106 3.73 -5.16 -5.64
N ASN A 107 4.10 -4.58 -4.50
CA ASN A 107 3.15 -4.25 -3.43
C ASN A 107 2.19 -3.11 -3.83
N TYR A 108 2.67 -2.15 -4.65
CA TYR A 108 1.83 -1.10 -5.21
C TYR A 108 0.73 -1.66 -6.12
N GLU A 109 1.06 -2.60 -7.01
CA GLU A 109 0.06 -3.26 -7.88
C GLU A 109 -0.96 -4.09 -7.08
N LEU A 110 -0.57 -4.62 -5.93
CA LEU A 110 -1.47 -5.32 -4.99
C LEU A 110 -2.34 -4.37 -4.17
N SER A 111 -2.06 -3.06 -4.16
CA SER A 111 -2.78 -2.09 -3.34
C SER A 111 -4.24 -1.94 -3.80
N PRO A 112 -5.22 -2.33 -2.99
CA PRO A 112 -6.63 -2.36 -3.39
C PRO A 112 -7.27 -0.97 -3.34
N LYS A 113 -8.58 -0.90 -3.63
CA LYS A 113 -9.39 0.31 -3.43
C LYS A 113 -9.41 0.69 -1.94
N SER A 114 -9.64 1.99 -1.66
CA SER A 114 -9.60 2.55 -0.29
C SER A 114 -10.53 1.86 0.71
N GLU A 115 -11.65 1.31 0.26
CA GLU A 115 -12.66 0.68 1.11
C GLU A 115 -12.21 -0.69 1.68
N LEU A 116 -11.22 -1.31 1.04
CA LEU A 116 -10.72 -2.65 1.40
C LEU A 116 -9.58 -2.58 2.43
N ASP A 117 -9.03 -3.74 2.79
CA ASP A 117 -7.86 -3.80 3.66
C ASP A 117 -6.63 -3.21 2.97
N GLN A 118 -5.89 -2.37 3.69
CA GLN A 118 -4.78 -1.56 3.15
C GLN A 118 -3.41 -2.13 3.51
N LYS A 119 -3.28 -3.45 3.73
CA LYS A 119 -2.00 -4.08 4.05
C LYS A 119 -0.95 -3.79 2.98
N PHE A 120 -1.23 -4.14 1.73
CA PHE A 120 -0.29 -3.94 0.62
C PHE A 120 -0.02 -2.47 0.32
N THR A 121 -1.00 -1.59 0.53
CA THR A 121 -0.79 -0.13 0.42
C THR A 121 0.28 0.35 1.39
N LYS A 122 0.22 -0.09 2.66
CA LYS A 122 1.22 0.27 3.68
C LYS A 122 2.58 -0.34 3.37
N GLU A 123 2.62 -1.63 2.99
CA GLU A 123 3.86 -2.30 2.59
C GLU A 123 4.52 -1.60 1.40
N ALA A 124 3.73 -1.14 0.39
CA ALA A 124 4.25 -0.39 -0.73
C ALA A 124 4.84 0.98 -0.31
N ILE A 125 4.16 1.71 0.59
CA ILE A 125 4.67 2.98 1.12
C ILE A 125 6.00 2.75 1.83
N ASP A 126 6.08 1.76 2.73
CA ASP A 126 7.29 1.45 3.50
C ASP A 126 8.46 1.03 2.59
N ASP A 127 8.19 0.19 1.57
CA ASP A 127 9.20 -0.25 0.61
C ASP A 127 9.70 0.90 -0.27
N PHE A 128 8.80 1.81 -0.76
CA PHE A 128 9.21 2.99 -1.52
C PHE A 128 9.97 4.00 -0.66
N GLN A 129 9.58 4.21 0.60
CA GLN A 129 10.33 5.07 1.53
C GLN A 129 11.73 4.52 1.76
N THR A 130 11.84 3.22 2.05
CA THR A 130 13.12 2.52 2.19
C THR A 130 13.97 2.67 0.92
N PHE A 131 13.37 2.55 -0.27
CA PHE A 131 14.08 2.74 -1.52
C PHE A 131 14.67 4.16 -1.63
N ILE A 132 13.89 5.20 -1.34
CA ILE A 132 14.33 6.60 -1.40
C ILE A 132 15.45 6.87 -0.39
N GLU A 133 15.35 6.31 0.83
CA GLU A 133 16.37 6.47 1.87
C GLU A 133 17.72 5.89 1.46
N TYR A 134 17.73 4.69 0.85
CA TYR A 134 18.97 4.05 0.39
C TYR A 134 19.52 4.63 -0.92
N TYR A 135 18.64 5.12 -1.80
CA TYR A 135 19.01 5.53 -3.16
C TYR A 135 18.43 6.91 -3.54
N PRO A 136 18.70 7.97 -2.76
CA PRO A 136 18.07 9.29 -2.97
C PRO A 136 18.47 9.95 -4.29
N ALA A 137 19.61 9.57 -4.88
CA ALA A 137 20.09 10.10 -6.15
C ALA A 137 19.65 9.29 -7.38
N ASP A 138 18.97 8.14 -7.17
CA ASP A 138 18.49 7.33 -8.28
C ASP A 138 17.29 8.01 -8.98
N SER A 139 17.22 7.84 -10.29
CA SER A 139 16.13 8.40 -11.12
C SER A 139 14.74 7.90 -10.69
N LEU A 140 14.65 6.67 -10.17
CA LEU A 140 13.41 6.06 -9.67
C LEU A 140 12.95 6.67 -8.33
N ALA A 141 13.83 7.36 -7.58
CA ALA A 141 13.46 7.97 -6.30
C ALA A 141 12.33 9.00 -6.45
N LYS A 142 12.36 9.81 -7.51
CA LYS A 142 11.29 10.76 -7.81
C LYS A 142 9.96 10.08 -8.14
N ILE A 143 10.02 8.95 -8.86
CA ILE A 143 8.83 8.16 -9.21
C ILE A 143 8.27 7.50 -7.94
N ALA A 144 9.14 6.93 -7.11
CA ALA A 144 8.76 6.35 -5.82
C ALA A 144 8.08 7.38 -4.91
N ALA A 145 8.60 8.61 -4.82
CA ALA A 145 7.99 9.69 -4.05
C ALA A 145 6.58 10.03 -4.56
N ALA A 146 6.38 10.09 -5.87
CA ALA A 146 5.05 10.33 -6.46
C ALA A 146 4.07 9.18 -6.13
N ARG A 147 4.55 7.91 -6.13
CA ARG A 147 3.72 6.76 -5.73
C ARG A 147 3.33 6.82 -4.25
N ILE A 148 4.24 7.25 -3.38
CA ILE A 148 3.92 7.45 -1.94
C ILE A 148 2.81 8.49 -1.78
N VAL A 149 2.85 9.62 -2.50
CA VAL A 149 1.79 10.64 -2.45
C VAL A 149 0.44 10.04 -2.87
N GLU A 150 0.40 9.28 -3.97
CA GLU A 150 -0.81 8.61 -4.44
C GLU A 150 -1.38 7.63 -3.39
N LEU A 151 -0.50 6.81 -2.79
CA LEU A 151 -0.90 5.84 -1.77
C LEU A 151 -1.36 6.52 -0.47
N ASN A 152 -0.72 7.62 -0.07
CA ASN A 152 -1.15 8.43 1.07
C ASN A 152 -2.51 9.08 0.83
N ASN A 153 -2.80 9.56 -0.39
CA ASN A 153 -4.13 10.04 -0.76
C ASN A 153 -5.19 8.92 -0.66
N LYS A 154 -4.85 7.70 -1.07
CA LYS A 154 -5.74 6.53 -0.91
C LYS A 154 -6.02 6.24 0.57
N MET A 155 -5.00 6.29 1.43
CA MET A 155 -5.16 6.12 2.87
C MET A 155 -5.98 7.24 3.50
N ALA A 156 -5.70 8.50 3.13
CA ALA A 156 -6.47 9.67 3.57
C ALA A 156 -7.96 9.54 3.20
N LYS A 157 -8.24 9.11 1.96
CA LYS A 157 -9.60 8.86 1.49
C LYS A 157 -10.33 7.87 2.38
N LYS A 158 -9.69 6.75 2.74
CA LYS A 158 -10.27 5.74 3.64
C LYS A 158 -10.70 6.35 4.97
N GLU A 159 -9.79 7.07 5.63
CA GLU A 159 -10.06 7.65 6.94
C GLU A 159 -11.12 8.77 6.84
N TYR A 160 -11.07 9.59 5.79
CA TYR A 160 -12.09 10.59 5.53
C TYR A 160 -13.48 9.97 5.32
N ASP A 161 -13.60 8.93 4.50
CA ASP A 161 -14.88 8.25 4.25
C ASP A 161 -15.44 7.59 5.53
N ASN A 162 -14.59 7.05 6.39
CA ASN A 162 -14.96 6.58 7.73
C ASN A 162 -15.49 7.75 8.58
N GLY A 163 -14.80 8.89 8.60
CA GLY A 163 -15.24 10.10 9.30
C GLY A 163 -16.62 10.56 8.82
N LYS A 164 -16.85 10.61 7.51
CA LYS A 164 -18.16 10.93 6.91
C LYS A 164 -19.25 9.95 7.30
N LEU A 165 -18.93 8.66 7.35
CA LEU A 165 -19.88 7.64 7.76
C LEU A 165 -20.33 7.89 9.20
N TYR A 166 -19.40 8.07 10.14
CA TYR A 166 -19.71 8.34 11.54
C TYR A 166 -20.41 9.68 11.75
N LEU A 167 -20.07 10.70 10.94
CA LEU A 167 -20.76 11.99 10.97
C LEU A 167 -22.24 11.83 10.59
N ARG A 168 -22.57 11.07 9.54
CA ARG A 168 -23.97 10.78 9.13
C ARG A 168 -24.74 9.97 10.16
N LEU A 169 -24.05 9.12 10.93
CA LEU A 169 -24.61 8.34 12.02
C LEU A 169 -24.71 9.14 13.33
N GLU A 170 -24.30 10.42 13.33
CA GLU A 170 -24.25 11.30 14.51
C GLU A 170 -23.31 10.81 15.61
N TYR A 171 -22.40 9.87 15.30
CA TYR A 171 -21.33 9.46 16.20
C TYR A 171 -20.16 10.45 16.15
N TYR A 172 -20.43 11.69 16.56
CA TYR A 172 -19.53 12.83 16.38
C TYR A 172 -18.13 12.60 16.96
N LYS A 173 -17.99 11.94 18.10
CA LYS A 173 -16.67 11.63 18.69
C LYS A 173 -15.82 10.77 17.75
N SER A 174 -16.43 9.73 17.18
CA SER A 174 -15.75 8.85 16.22
C SER A 174 -15.45 9.59 14.93
N ALA A 175 -16.38 10.40 14.43
CA ALA A 175 -16.15 11.22 13.24
C ALA A 175 -14.94 12.14 13.42
N ILE A 176 -14.85 12.85 14.54
CA ILE A 176 -13.71 13.74 14.87
C ILE A 176 -12.41 12.94 14.88
N ALA A 177 -12.38 11.77 15.52
CA ALA A 177 -11.17 10.95 15.60
C ALA A 177 -10.67 10.51 14.22
N TYR A 178 -11.58 10.16 13.29
CA TYR A 178 -11.20 9.81 11.92
C TYR A 178 -10.74 11.02 11.11
N PHE A 179 -11.39 12.18 11.25
CA PHE A 179 -10.90 13.40 10.61
C PHE A 179 -9.54 13.84 11.17
N ASP A 180 -9.30 13.67 12.47
CA ASP A 180 -7.99 13.93 13.08
C ASP A 180 -6.91 13.00 12.52
N LEU A 181 -7.20 11.71 12.24
CA LEU A 181 -6.27 10.82 11.57
C LEU A 181 -5.82 11.35 10.20
N VAL A 182 -6.75 11.94 9.42
CA VAL A 182 -6.40 12.56 8.14
C VAL A 182 -5.49 13.76 8.37
N LEU A 183 -5.86 14.65 9.28
CA LEU A 183 -5.14 15.90 9.55
C LEU A 183 -3.74 15.69 10.14
N ASP A 184 -3.57 14.62 10.93
CA ASP A 184 -2.31 14.31 11.60
C ASP A 184 -1.35 13.53 10.71
N ARG A 185 -1.86 12.55 9.95
CA ARG A 185 -1.02 11.62 9.18
C ARG A 185 -0.96 11.93 7.69
N TYR A 186 -1.99 12.58 7.14
CA TYR A 186 -2.17 12.82 5.71
C TYR A 186 -2.51 14.28 5.44
N HIS A 187 -1.88 15.19 6.16
CA HIS A 187 -2.16 16.64 6.12
C HIS A 187 -1.91 17.27 4.74
N ASP A 188 -1.08 16.63 3.90
CA ASP A 188 -0.78 17.05 2.53
C ASP A 188 -1.67 16.36 1.48
N SER A 189 -2.66 15.56 1.92
CA SER A 189 -3.57 14.86 1.00
C SER A 189 -4.65 15.77 0.46
N ASP A 190 -5.24 15.34 -0.66
CA ASP A 190 -6.39 16.00 -1.29
C ASP A 190 -7.65 16.01 -0.42
N TYR A 191 -7.65 15.31 0.73
CA TYR A 191 -8.78 15.19 1.67
C TYR A 191 -8.58 15.99 2.96
N ALA A 192 -7.48 16.72 3.08
CA ALA A 192 -7.15 17.39 4.34
C ALA A 192 -8.07 18.59 4.64
N ASP A 193 -8.44 19.39 3.64
CA ASP A 193 -9.40 20.47 3.80
C ASP A 193 -10.82 19.95 4.03
N ASP A 194 -11.25 18.92 3.29
CA ASP A 194 -12.51 18.21 3.51
C ASP A 194 -12.59 17.67 4.96
N ALA A 195 -11.52 17.06 5.45
CA ALA A 195 -11.46 16.50 6.81
C ALA A 195 -11.57 17.59 7.88
N LEU A 196 -10.93 18.74 7.67
CA LEU A 196 -11.01 19.85 8.63
C LEU A 196 -12.40 20.47 8.66
N LEU A 197 -13.07 20.60 7.51
CA LEU A 197 -14.45 21.03 7.43
C LEU A 197 -15.38 20.01 8.09
N GLY A 198 -15.18 18.71 7.82
CA GLY A 198 -15.93 17.60 8.44
C GLY A 198 -15.78 17.57 9.96
N LYS A 199 -14.57 17.82 10.47
CA LYS A 199 -14.31 17.96 11.92
C LYS A 199 -15.09 19.11 12.53
N ALA A 200 -15.13 20.27 11.89
CA ALA A 200 -15.90 21.42 12.36
C ALA A 200 -17.42 21.11 12.40
N LEU A 201 -17.95 20.41 11.38
CA LEU A 201 -19.33 19.92 11.37
C LEU A 201 -19.61 18.96 12.53
N ALA A 202 -18.71 18.01 12.80
CA ALA A 202 -18.86 17.06 13.89
C ALA A 202 -18.80 17.73 15.28
N LEU A 203 -17.90 18.72 15.45
CA LEU A 203 -17.82 19.52 16.68
C LEU A 203 -19.10 20.35 16.91
N ARG A 204 -19.64 20.99 15.86
CA ARG A 204 -20.93 21.67 15.92
C ARG A 204 -22.06 20.71 16.33
N GLY A 205 -22.12 19.51 15.73
CA GLY A 205 -23.11 18.47 16.09
C GLY A 205 -23.02 18.04 17.55
N ARG A 206 -21.82 18.10 18.16
CA ARG A 206 -21.62 17.88 19.61
C ARG A 206 -21.99 19.08 20.46
N HIS A 207 -22.40 20.19 19.89
CA HIS A 207 -22.60 21.47 20.57
C HIS A 207 -21.31 22.06 21.17
N ASP A 208 -20.14 21.67 20.67
CA ASP A 208 -18.83 22.23 21.02
C ASP A 208 -18.51 23.36 20.04
N TYR A 209 -19.28 24.43 20.13
CA TYR A 209 -19.25 25.52 19.18
C TYR A 209 -17.94 26.30 19.16
N THR A 210 -17.27 26.39 20.34
CA THR A 210 -15.96 27.04 20.43
C THR A 210 -14.92 26.29 19.60
N ALA A 211 -14.78 24.99 19.83
CA ALA A 211 -13.87 24.15 19.06
C ALA A 211 -14.22 24.08 17.57
N ALA A 212 -15.53 24.10 17.25
CA ALA A 212 -15.99 24.17 15.86
C ALA A 212 -15.56 25.47 15.16
N LEU A 213 -15.66 26.61 15.86
CA LEU A 213 -15.23 27.90 15.34
C LEU A 213 -13.71 27.96 15.16
N ASP A 214 -12.95 27.39 16.11
CA ASP A 214 -11.48 27.28 16.00
C ASP A 214 -11.08 26.43 14.79
N ALA A 215 -11.76 25.29 14.54
CA ALA A 215 -11.52 24.43 13.39
C ALA A 215 -11.81 25.18 12.05
N ILE A 216 -12.88 25.95 11.97
CA ILE A 216 -13.20 26.76 10.78
C ILE A 216 -12.21 27.90 10.57
N ASN A 217 -11.77 28.56 11.63
CA ASN A 217 -10.74 29.61 11.49
C ASN A 217 -9.41 29.01 11.02
N LEU A 218 -9.05 27.83 11.52
CA LEU A 218 -7.88 27.08 11.04
C LEU A 218 -8.03 26.67 9.57
N PHE A 219 -9.25 26.29 9.12
CA PHE A 219 -9.53 25.98 7.71
C PHE A 219 -9.19 27.18 6.81
N PHE A 220 -9.67 28.37 7.12
CA PHE A 220 -9.37 29.59 6.33
C PHE A 220 -7.88 29.95 6.33
N GLN A 221 -7.18 29.64 7.42
CA GLN A 221 -5.75 29.89 7.55
C GLN A 221 -4.94 28.91 6.69
N LYS A 222 -5.26 27.61 6.75
CA LYS A 222 -4.48 26.55 6.09
C LYS A 222 -4.86 26.38 4.61
N TYR A 223 -6.13 26.56 4.27
CA TYR A 223 -6.67 26.28 2.94
C TYR A 223 -7.40 27.49 2.32
N PRO A 224 -6.72 28.65 2.16
CA PRO A 224 -7.36 29.89 1.69
C PRO A 224 -7.89 29.80 0.24
N SER A 225 -7.36 28.86 -0.56
CA SER A 225 -7.76 28.63 -1.95
C SER A 225 -8.61 27.34 -2.14
N SER A 226 -9.08 26.72 -1.06
CA SER A 226 -9.94 25.55 -1.15
C SER A 226 -11.25 25.85 -1.87
N VAL A 227 -11.72 24.90 -2.66
CA VAL A 227 -13.04 24.95 -3.31
C VAL A 227 -14.19 24.95 -2.31
N LEU A 228 -13.94 24.47 -1.07
CA LEU A 228 -14.91 24.38 0.04
C LEU A 228 -15.08 25.69 0.81
N LYS A 229 -14.44 26.77 0.38
CA LYS A 229 -14.44 28.05 1.09
C LYS A 229 -15.86 28.58 1.38
N ASN A 230 -16.76 28.51 0.42
CA ASN A 230 -18.15 28.99 0.58
C ASN A 230 -18.92 28.13 1.58
N ASP A 231 -18.69 26.81 1.60
CA ASP A 231 -19.30 25.89 2.55
C ASP A 231 -18.78 26.17 3.97
N ALA A 232 -17.49 26.44 4.10
CA ALA A 232 -16.85 26.84 5.34
C ALA A 232 -17.39 28.18 5.89
N GLU A 233 -17.60 29.19 5.03
CA GLU A 233 -18.22 30.48 5.39
C GLU A 233 -19.66 30.27 5.90
N THR A 234 -20.44 29.45 5.20
CA THR A 234 -21.80 29.08 5.60
C THR A 234 -21.81 28.38 6.96
N LEU A 235 -20.90 27.41 7.14
CA LEU A 235 -20.76 26.69 8.41
C LEU A 235 -20.38 27.63 9.56
N LYS A 236 -19.44 28.57 9.32
CA LYS A 236 -19.04 29.58 10.30
C LYS A 236 -20.21 30.43 10.76
N SER A 237 -20.99 30.96 9.82
CA SER A 237 -22.20 31.74 10.13
C SER A 237 -23.21 30.96 10.97
N ASN A 238 -23.41 29.68 10.64
CA ASN A 238 -24.30 28.81 11.39
C ASN A 238 -23.80 28.56 12.83
N ILE A 239 -22.48 28.36 13.02
CA ILE A 239 -21.88 28.19 14.34
C ILE A 239 -22.03 29.46 15.18
N GLU A 240 -21.78 30.63 14.59
CA GLU A 240 -21.95 31.93 15.25
C GLU A 240 -23.41 32.18 15.65
N ALA A 241 -24.38 31.80 14.81
CA ALA A 241 -25.81 31.85 15.14
C ALA A 241 -26.15 30.90 16.29
N ASP A 242 -25.62 29.65 16.31
CA ASP A 242 -25.83 28.70 17.39
C ASP A 242 -25.28 29.19 18.74
N ILE A 243 -24.15 29.92 18.71
CA ILE A 243 -23.56 30.56 19.90
C ILE A 243 -24.43 31.70 20.41
N ALA A 244 -24.99 32.50 19.51
CA ALA A 244 -25.87 33.64 19.84
C ALA A 244 -27.26 33.23 20.31
N ALA A 245 -27.68 32.01 20.00
CA ALA A 245 -29.02 31.51 20.38
C ALA A 245 -29.17 31.41 21.90
N PRO A 246 -30.30 31.87 22.46
CA PRO A 246 -30.56 31.81 23.91
C PRO A 246 -30.59 30.33 24.37
N LYS A 247 -29.77 30.01 25.39
CA LYS A 247 -29.78 28.65 25.98
C LYS A 247 -31.16 28.29 26.45
N PRO A 248 -31.72 27.09 26.13
CA PRO A 248 -33.02 26.69 26.60
C PRO A 248 -33.05 26.73 28.12
N VAL A 249 -33.95 27.52 28.68
CA VAL A 249 -34.17 27.59 30.12
C VAL A 249 -34.76 26.22 30.54
N LEU A 250 -33.95 25.40 31.18
CA LEU A 250 -34.42 24.18 31.83
C LEU A 250 -35.48 24.58 32.88
N LYS A 251 -36.76 24.39 32.55
CA LYS A 251 -37.82 24.51 33.56
C LYS A 251 -37.50 23.50 34.66
N LYS A 252 -37.19 24.00 35.87
CA LYS A 252 -37.07 23.16 37.05
C LYS A 252 -38.34 22.29 37.14
N PRO A 253 -38.25 20.98 37.40
CA PRO A 253 -39.47 20.18 37.65
C PRO A 253 -40.23 20.82 38.80
N VAL A 254 -41.51 21.11 38.54
CA VAL A 254 -42.44 21.60 39.55
C VAL A 254 -42.46 20.53 40.64
N GLY A 255 -41.97 20.92 41.83
CA GLY A 255 -41.95 20.02 42.98
C GLY A 255 -43.35 19.48 43.27
N LEU A 256 -43.47 18.16 43.30
CA LEU A 256 -44.61 17.49 43.89
C LEU A 256 -44.70 17.96 45.34
N SER A 257 -45.68 18.82 45.62
CA SER A 257 -46.07 19.14 47.01
C SER A 257 -46.55 17.87 47.67
N THR A 258 -45.75 17.32 48.56
CA THR A 258 -46.26 16.30 49.52
C THR A 258 -47.26 16.97 50.46
N ASN A 259 -48.54 16.87 50.15
CA ASN A 259 -49.57 17.07 51.09
C ASN A 259 -49.54 15.90 52.10
N THR A 260 -48.91 16.08 53.24
CA THR A 260 -49.12 15.31 54.44
C THR A 260 -50.40 15.84 55.04
N ALA A 261 -51.50 15.10 54.84
CA ALA A 261 -52.71 15.25 55.62
C ALA A 261 -52.57 14.40 56.90
N GLN A 262 -52.95 15.05 58.03
CA GLN A 262 -53.05 14.48 59.37
C GLN A 262 -54.07 13.35 59.47
#